data_239304a36fa897926332fec035a12d9f
#
_entry.id   239304a36fa897926332fec035a12d9f
#
_cell.length_a   1.000
_cell.length_b   1.000
_cell.length_c   1.000
_cell.angle_alpha   90.00
_cell.angle_beta   90.00
_cell.angle_gamma   90.00
#
_symmetry.space_group_name_H-M   'P 1'
#
loop_
_entity.id
_entity.type
_entity.pdbx_description
1 polymer ?
#
loop_
_entity_poly.entity_id
_entity_poly.type
_entity_poly.pdbx_seq_one_letter_code
_entity_poly.pdbx_strand_id
1 'polypeptide(L)'
;MIFVCEHETQGLAYQEALASNVPVLAWDNGYWLDPLWKQVSNAMIPASSVPFFSAECGDRFADLTQLEQALDRILNHMSSYHPRKYVLDNLSWQQSGSIYSRAYFSLMTGEHQGEEPCTGCVSS
;
A
#
# COMPACT_ATOMS: atom_id res chain seq x y z
N MET A 1 7.94 11.23 -6.22
CA MET A 1 6.64 11.95 -6.05
C MET A 1 6.33 12.04 -4.57
N ILE A 2 5.84 13.16 -4.05
CA ILE A 2 5.28 13.26 -2.69
C ILE A 2 3.76 13.08 -2.81
N PHE A 3 3.20 12.18 -2.01
CA PHE A 3 1.78 11.85 -2.00
C PHE A 3 1.20 12.11 -0.61
N VAL A 4 0.23 13.03 -0.53
CA VAL A 4 -0.41 13.44 0.72
C VAL A 4 -1.89 13.15 0.61
N CYS A 5 -2.31 12.08 1.27
CA CYS A 5 -3.69 11.64 1.36
C CYS A 5 -3.89 11.00 2.74
N GLU A 6 -5.07 11.11 3.34
CA GLU A 6 -5.32 10.50 4.65
C GLU A 6 -5.45 8.98 4.54
N HIS A 7 -6.21 8.52 3.57
CA HIS A 7 -6.41 7.09 3.27
C HIS A 7 -6.98 6.93 1.86
N GLU A 8 -6.73 5.77 1.29
CA GLU A 8 -7.18 5.42 -0.06
C GLU A 8 -7.75 4.00 -0.09
N THR A 9 -8.66 3.75 -1.00
CA THR A 9 -9.14 2.39 -1.28
C THR A 9 -8.31 1.71 -2.36
N GLN A 10 -7.92 2.44 -3.41
CA GLN A 10 -7.12 1.94 -4.53
C GLN A 10 -5.86 2.79 -4.75
N GLY A 11 -5.98 4.13 -4.76
CA GLY A 11 -4.86 5.05 -4.91
C GLY A 11 -4.26 5.08 -6.32
N LEU A 12 -5.09 5.25 -7.35
CA LEU A 12 -4.64 5.22 -8.74
C LEU A 12 -3.52 6.23 -9.03
N ALA A 13 -3.58 7.43 -8.44
CA ALA A 13 -2.61 8.48 -8.69
C ALA A 13 -1.17 8.08 -8.31
N TYR A 14 -0.96 7.47 -7.14
CA TYR A 14 0.37 7.01 -6.77
C TYR A 14 0.78 5.74 -7.55
N GLN A 15 -0.18 4.87 -7.89
CA GLN A 15 0.10 3.67 -8.68
C GLN A 15 0.54 4.01 -10.10
N GLU A 16 0.00 5.06 -10.71
CA GLU A 16 0.47 5.59 -12.00
C GLU A 16 1.91 6.10 -11.92
N ALA A 17 2.28 6.77 -10.81
CA ALA A 17 3.66 7.18 -10.58
C ALA A 17 4.59 5.96 -10.42
N LEU A 18 4.18 4.94 -9.65
CA LEU A 18 4.94 3.69 -9.50
C LEU A 18 5.10 2.98 -10.85
N ALA A 19 4.04 2.91 -11.66
CA ALA A 19 4.09 2.32 -13.00
C ALA A 19 5.04 3.07 -13.95
N SER A 20 5.24 4.37 -13.71
CA SER A 20 6.21 5.21 -14.41
C SER A 20 7.62 5.12 -13.81
N ASN A 21 7.86 4.19 -12.90
CA ASN A 21 9.13 3.98 -12.17
C ASN A 21 9.53 5.19 -11.29
N VAL A 22 8.56 5.92 -10.77
CA VAL A 22 8.78 7.07 -9.88
C VAL A 22 8.56 6.61 -8.44
N PRO A 23 9.60 6.61 -7.57
CA PRO A 23 9.41 6.36 -6.15
C PRO A 23 8.47 7.37 -5.50
N VAL A 24 7.66 6.89 -4.57
CA VAL A 24 6.66 7.68 -3.88
C VAL A 24 7.04 7.84 -2.41
N LEU A 25 6.98 9.07 -1.92
CA LEU A 25 7.06 9.43 -0.51
C LEU A 25 5.66 9.73 -0.03
N ALA A 26 5.07 8.83 0.74
CA ALA A 26 3.67 8.88 1.14
C ALA A 26 3.50 9.33 2.59
N TRP A 27 2.59 10.29 2.83
CA TRP A 27 2.11 10.55 4.18
C TRP A 27 1.11 9.47 4.56
N ASP A 28 1.44 8.67 5.58
CA ASP A 28 0.65 7.51 5.99
C ASP A 28 0.68 7.35 7.52
N ASN A 29 -0.45 7.52 8.16
CA ASN A 29 -0.60 7.35 9.61
C ASN A 29 -0.95 5.91 10.01
N GLY A 30 -1.26 5.05 9.06
CA GLY A 30 -1.59 3.65 9.32
C GLY A 30 -2.99 3.40 9.87
N TYR A 31 -3.80 4.44 10.07
CA TYR A 31 -5.16 4.30 10.58
C TYR A 31 -6.09 5.43 10.12
N TRP A 32 -7.38 5.17 10.22
CA TRP A 32 -8.45 6.10 9.84
C TRP A 32 -8.46 7.34 10.75
N LEU A 33 -8.35 8.53 10.14
CA LEU A 33 -8.24 9.81 10.84
C LEU A 33 -9.55 10.57 10.98
N ASP A 34 -10.68 10.06 10.48
CA ASP A 34 -11.97 10.76 10.47
C ASP A 34 -12.35 11.26 11.88
N PRO A 35 -12.48 12.59 12.07
CA PRO A 35 -12.85 13.16 13.38
C PRO A 35 -14.24 12.72 13.85
N LEU A 36 -15.17 12.40 12.94
CA LEU A 36 -16.51 11.94 13.31
C LEU A 36 -16.46 10.52 13.89
N TRP A 37 -15.57 9.66 13.38
CA TRP A 37 -15.36 8.34 13.94
C TRP A 37 -14.90 8.40 15.40
N LYS A 38 -13.99 9.30 15.74
CA LYS A 38 -13.51 9.52 17.12
C LYS A 38 -14.58 9.96 18.10
N GLN A 39 -15.70 10.52 17.61
CA GLN A 39 -16.84 10.90 18.45
C GLN A 39 -17.73 9.70 18.83
N VAL A 40 -17.74 8.66 18.03
CA VAL A 40 -18.62 7.48 18.19
C VAL A 40 -17.87 6.25 18.68
N SER A 41 -16.55 6.19 18.47
CA SER A 41 -15.73 5.04 18.85
C SER A 41 -14.29 5.44 19.15
N ASN A 42 -13.68 4.78 20.13
CA ASN A 42 -12.24 4.87 20.40
C ASN A 42 -11.44 3.78 19.65
N ALA A 43 -12.09 2.94 18.84
CA ALA A 43 -11.41 1.90 18.07
C ALA A 43 -10.56 2.54 16.96
N MET A 44 -9.30 2.13 16.86
CA MET A 44 -8.43 2.47 15.74
C MET A 44 -8.72 1.51 14.59
N ILE A 45 -9.18 2.04 13.47
CA ILE A 45 -9.40 1.27 12.25
C ILE A 45 -8.13 1.38 11.41
N PRO A 46 -7.45 0.25 11.11
CA PRO A 46 -6.31 0.27 10.19
C PRO A 46 -6.72 0.81 8.81
N ALA A 47 -5.97 1.77 8.32
CA ALA A 47 -6.14 2.35 6.99
C ALA A 47 -4.80 2.87 6.49
N SER A 48 -4.63 3.00 5.20
CA SER A 48 -3.40 3.51 4.61
C SER A 48 -3.71 4.46 3.45
N SER A 49 -2.87 5.45 3.26
CA SER A 49 -2.89 6.30 2.06
C SER A 49 -2.36 5.55 0.83
N VAL A 50 -1.60 4.49 1.05
CA VAL A 50 -0.96 3.67 0.00
C VAL A 50 -1.16 2.17 0.28
N PRO A 51 -2.39 1.65 0.13
CA PRO A 51 -2.73 0.27 0.51
C PRO A 51 -1.94 -0.80 -0.24
N PHE A 52 -1.48 -0.52 -1.47
CA PHE A 52 -0.66 -1.43 -2.28
C PHE A 52 0.75 -0.86 -2.43
N PHE A 53 1.58 -1.04 -1.39
CA PHE A 53 2.88 -0.39 -1.30
C PHE A 53 3.89 -1.26 -0.55
N SER A 54 5.12 -1.30 -1.03
CA SER A 54 6.24 -1.99 -0.38
C SER A 54 7.47 -1.07 -0.31
N ALA A 55 8.53 -1.54 0.34
CA ALA A 55 9.81 -0.83 0.39
C ALA A 55 10.44 -0.61 -1.01
N GLU A 56 10.06 -1.39 -2.02
CA GLU A 56 10.50 -1.17 -3.40
C GLU A 56 9.84 0.06 -4.05
N CYS A 57 8.69 0.49 -3.53
CA CYS A 57 7.88 1.59 -4.09
C CYS A 57 8.35 2.97 -3.64
N GLY A 58 9.05 3.05 -2.51
CA GLY A 58 9.43 4.32 -1.89
C GLY A 58 9.43 4.26 -0.38
N ASP A 59 9.06 5.36 0.28
CA ASP A 59 9.07 5.46 1.73
C ASP A 59 7.79 6.11 2.26
N ARG A 60 7.54 5.98 3.56
CA ARG A 60 6.39 6.56 4.27
C ARG A 60 6.86 7.49 5.38
N PHE A 61 6.02 8.45 5.73
CA PHE A 61 6.19 9.34 6.87
C PHE A 61 4.84 9.66 7.51
N ALA A 62 4.81 9.85 8.82
CA ALA A 62 3.59 10.22 9.55
C ALA A 62 3.63 11.70 10.03
N ASP A 63 4.80 12.28 10.17
CA ASP A 63 5.02 13.65 10.62
C ASP A 63 6.16 14.35 9.89
N LEU A 64 6.35 15.65 10.15
CA LEU A 64 7.36 16.46 9.47
C LEU A 64 8.81 16.02 9.79
N THR A 65 9.06 15.49 10.97
CA THR A 65 10.41 15.01 11.34
C THR A 65 10.77 13.76 10.52
N GLN A 66 9.81 12.87 10.36
CA GLN A 66 9.96 11.68 9.53
C GLN A 66 10.03 12.04 8.03
N LEU A 67 9.35 13.10 7.58
CA LEU A 67 9.39 13.57 6.19
C LEU A 67 10.82 13.89 5.75
N GLU A 68 11.56 14.68 6.56
CA GLU A 68 12.94 15.04 6.22
C GLU A 68 13.82 13.79 6.08
N GLN A 69 13.74 12.88 7.04
CA GLN A 69 14.53 11.64 7.04
C GLN A 69 14.16 10.72 5.86
N ALA A 70 12.86 10.59 5.55
CA ALA A 70 12.38 9.76 4.46
C ALA A 70 12.75 10.36 3.09
N LEU A 71 12.73 11.69 2.97
CA LEU A 71 13.19 12.40 1.78
C LEU A 71 14.69 12.18 1.55
N ASP A 72 15.50 12.31 2.59
CA ASP A 72 16.93 12.04 2.50
C ASP A 72 17.23 10.60 2.10
N ARG A 73 16.49 9.62 2.66
CA ARG A 73 16.64 8.21 2.25
C ARG A 73 16.32 8.03 0.76
N ILE A 74 15.21 8.59 0.26
CA ILE A 74 14.83 8.47 -1.15
C ILE A 74 15.88 9.10 -2.05
N LEU A 75 16.36 10.31 -1.73
CA LEU A 75 17.32 11.02 -2.56
C LEU A 75 18.68 10.31 -2.60
N ASN A 76 19.15 9.78 -1.48
CA ASN A 76 20.43 9.10 -1.38
C ASN A 76 20.41 7.65 -1.93
N HIS A 77 19.24 7.03 -2.01
CA HIS A 77 19.10 5.62 -2.42
C HIS A 77 18.13 5.44 -3.59
N MET A 78 18.01 6.43 -4.47
CA MET A 78 17.07 6.43 -5.59
C MET A 78 17.15 5.15 -6.46
N SER A 79 18.36 4.65 -6.66
CA SER A 79 18.61 3.46 -7.49
C SER A 79 18.19 2.14 -6.84
N SER A 80 17.91 2.11 -5.54
CA SER A 80 17.46 0.91 -4.83
C SER A 80 15.94 0.68 -4.91
N TYR A 81 15.20 1.69 -5.32
CA TYR A 81 13.75 1.58 -5.51
C TYR A 81 13.42 1.03 -6.90
N HIS A 82 12.47 0.09 -6.95
CA HIS A 82 12.02 -0.55 -8.18
C HIS A 82 10.50 -0.55 -8.29
N PRO A 83 9.84 0.62 -8.24
CA PRO A 83 8.39 0.74 -8.13
C PRO A 83 7.67 0.13 -9.34
N ARG A 84 8.20 0.30 -10.55
CA ARG A 84 7.60 -0.31 -11.75
C ARG A 84 7.64 -1.84 -11.70
N LYS A 85 8.74 -2.42 -11.17
CA LYS A 85 8.83 -3.87 -10.99
C LYS A 85 7.73 -4.34 -10.05
N TYR A 86 7.55 -3.66 -8.91
CA TYR A 86 6.49 -3.97 -7.97
C TYR A 86 5.09 -3.95 -8.64
N VAL A 87 4.80 -2.93 -9.44
CA VAL A 87 3.52 -2.82 -10.17
C VAL A 87 3.34 -4.00 -11.13
N LEU A 88 4.35 -4.35 -11.90
CA LEU A 88 4.28 -5.46 -12.85
C LEU A 88 4.06 -6.81 -12.14
N ASP A 89 4.72 -7.01 -11.02
CA ASP A 89 4.68 -8.27 -10.26
C ASP A 89 3.38 -8.42 -9.44
N ASN A 90 2.76 -7.31 -8.99
CA ASN A 90 1.66 -7.36 -8.03
C ASN A 90 0.34 -6.74 -8.51
N LEU A 91 0.40 -5.69 -9.34
CA LEU A 91 -0.77 -4.87 -9.68
C LEU A 91 -1.12 -4.91 -11.17
N SER A 92 -0.43 -5.74 -11.96
CA SER A 92 -0.74 -5.90 -13.37
C SER A 92 -2.09 -6.61 -13.59
N TRP A 93 -2.71 -6.36 -14.75
CA TRP A 93 -3.96 -7.03 -15.11
C TRP A 93 -3.80 -8.56 -15.19
N GLN A 94 -2.61 -9.05 -15.53
CA GLN A 94 -2.31 -10.48 -15.54
C GLN A 94 -2.37 -11.06 -14.12
N GLN A 95 -1.78 -10.37 -13.14
CA GLN A 95 -1.84 -10.80 -11.74
C GLN A 95 -3.27 -10.75 -11.19
N SER A 96 -3.98 -9.65 -11.44
CA SER A 96 -5.37 -9.51 -11.02
C SER A 96 -6.25 -10.59 -11.66
N GLY A 97 -6.07 -10.86 -12.96
CA GLY A 97 -6.79 -11.91 -13.67
C GLY A 97 -6.48 -13.30 -13.12
N SER A 98 -5.22 -13.57 -12.79
CA SER A 98 -4.81 -14.85 -12.17
C SER A 98 -5.42 -15.05 -10.79
N ILE A 99 -5.40 -14.01 -9.94
CA ILE A 99 -6.01 -14.04 -8.61
C ILE A 99 -7.52 -14.27 -8.70
N TYR A 100 -8.19 -13.52 -9.56
CA TYR A 100 -9.62 -13.65 -9.80
C TYR A 100 -10.00 -15.06 -10.30
N SER A 101 -9.26 -15.58 -11.28
CA SER A 101 -9.51 -16.91 -11.83
C SER A 101 -9.33 -17.99 -10.77
N ARG A 102 -8.29 -17.91 -9.95
CA ARG A 102 -8.07 -18.87 -8.85
C ARG A 102 -9.22 -18.82 -7.84
N ALA A 103 -9.62 -17.62 -7.40
CA ALA A 103 -10.74 -17.46 -6.48
C ALA A 103 -12.05 -18.04 -7.07
N TYR A 104 -12.32 -17.78 -8.34
CA TYR A 104 -13.49 -18.32 -9.03
C TYR A 104 -13.47 -19.85 -9.09
N PHE A 105 -12.36 -20.44 -9.52
CA PHE A 105 -12.23 -21.89 -9.63
C PHE A 105 -12.29 -22.59 -8.28
N SER A 106 -11.69 -22.02 -7.22
CA SER A 106 -11.76 -22.59 -5.88
C SER A 106 -13.21 -22.68 -5.36
N LEU A 107 -14.02 -21.65 -5.65
CA LEU A 107 -15.44 -21.67 -5.31
C LEU A 107 -16.23 -22.72 -6.10
N MET A 108 -15.88 -22.91 -7.38
CA MET A 108 -16.56 -23.90 -8.24
C MET A 108 -16.19 -25.34 -7.91
N THR A 109 -14.97 -25.59 -7.46
CA THR A 109 -14.48 -26.96 -7.12
C THR A 109 -14.73 -27.34 -5.66
N GLY A 110 -15.19 -26.39 -4.83
CA GLY A 110 -15.39 -26.64 -3.40
C GLY A 110 -14.08 -26.83 -2.60
N GLU A 111 -12.94 -26.58 -3.20
CA GLU A 111 -11.66 -26.59 -2.52
C GLU A 111 -11.49 -25.29 -1.71
N HIS A 112 -11.98 -25.28 -0.49
CA HIS A 112 -11.56 -24.29 0.50
C HIS A 112 -10.08 -24.51 0.79
N GLN A 113 -9.21 -23.79 0.12
CA GLN A 113 -7.84 -23.62 0.61
C GLN A 113 -7.98 -22.85 1.92
N GLY A 114 -7.54 -23.48 3.01
CA GLY A 114 -7.54 -22.87 4.33
C GLY A 114 -6.90 -21.49 4.24
N GLU A 115 -7.55 -20.53 4.89
CA GLU A 115 -7.07 -19.16 5.02
C GLU A 115 -5.60 -19.19 5.46
N GLU A 116 -4.69 -18.89 4.55
CA GLU A 116 -3.40 -18.39 5.00
C GLU A 116 -3.70 -17.03 5.64
N PRO A 117 -3.41 -16.83 6.92
CA PRO A 117 -3.61 -15.54 7.56
C PRO A 117 -2.78 -14.53 6.81
N CYS A 118 -3.40 -13.39 6.46
CA CYS A 118 -2.71 -12.24 5.89
C CYS A 118 -1.49 -11.92 6.75
N THR A 119 -0.31 -12.35 6.33
CA THR A 119 0.97 -12.07 6.98
C THR A 119 1.42 -10.63 6.69
N GLY A 120 0.53 -9.67 6.87
CA GLY A 120 0.75 -8.25 6.70
C GLY A 120 0.21 -7.37 7.82
N CYS A 121 -0.49 -7.95 8.80
CA CYS A 121 -0.84 -7.23 10.03
C CYS A 121 0.30 -7.40 11.02
N VAL A 122 1.26 -6.51 10.96
CA VAL A 122 2.37 -6.43 11.92
C VAL A 122 1.79 -6.03 13.27
N SER A 123 1.96 -6.94 14.22
CA SER A 123 1.89 -6.65 15.65
C SER A 123 3.12 -5.84 16.07
N SER A 124 2.85 -4.77 16.81
CA SER A 124 3.72 -3.92 17.64
C SER A 124 4.19 -2.66 17.00
#